data_1438bf6f0c23acbf2ee5878463d15d4f
#
_entry.id   1438bf6f0c23acbf2ee5878463d15d4f
#
_cell.length_a   1.000
_cell.length_b   1.000
_cell.length_c   1.000
_cell.angle_alpha   90.00
_cell.angle_beta   90.00
_cell.angle_gamma   90.00
#
_symmetry.space_group_name_H-M   'P 1'
#
loop_
_entity.id
_entity.type
_entity.pdbx_description
1 polymer ?
#
loop_
_entity_poly.entity_id
_entity_poly.type
_entity_poly.pdbx_seq_one_letter_code
_entity_poly.pdbx_strand_id
1 'polypeptide(L)'
;MAGRLLLLLLCTALADELHAEGGVFIKKESADKFLDRPKRANSFLEEMKQGNIERECNEERCSKEEAREAFEDQEKTEEFWNIYVDGNQCSSNPCHYGGQCKDGIGSYTCSCLDGYQGKNCEFVIPKYCKINNGDCEQFCSIKKSVQKDVMCSCAKGYVLAEDGKHCVSSVQYPCGKVFVKRKKRSVILPTESSNVTNEQDGLFPNGTSLEEEIVTTTESPTLPPRNGSSIKTPYVDTRIVGGDECHLGECPWQAVLINENGEEFCGGTILNENFILTAAHCMNQSKEIKVVVGEVDREKEEQSETTHTVERILVHSKYIAETYDNDIALIKLKEPIVRSKYIIPACLPEADFANEVLMNQRSGMVSGFGREFEGGRLSKKLKVLEVPYVDRNTCKQSTNFAITENMFCAGYDTEQKDACQGDSGGPHVTRYKDTYFVTGIVSWGEGCAKKGKYGVYTKLSRFLRWVRTVMRQNL
;
A
#
# COMPACT_ATOMS: atom_id res chain seq x y z
N MET A 1 59.40 -37.07 -36.03
CA MET A 1 60.25 -36.02 -35.46
C MET A 1 60.08 -34.62 -36.07
N ALA A 2 59.48 -34.52 -37.26
CA ALA A 2 59.30 -33.20 -37.94
C ALA A 2 58.24 -32.27 -37.34
N GLY A 3 57.20 -32.78 -36.62
CA GLY A 3 56.11 -31.96 -36.07
C GLY A 3 56.44 -31.17 -34.79
N ARG A 4 57.49 -31.57 -34.06
CA ARG A 4 57.92 -30.86 -32.83
C ARG A 4 58.86 -29.70 -33.14
N LEU A 5 59.52 -29.69 -34.26
CA LEU A 5 60.39 -28.58 -34.63
C LEU A 5 59.61 -27.40 -35.23
N LEU A 6 58.48 -27.68 -35.90
CA LEU A 6 57.61 -26.64 -36.45
C LEU A 6 56.83 -25.86 -35.34
N LEU A 7 56.51 -26.53 -34.24
CA LEU A 7 55.82 -25.89 -33.11
C LEU A 7 56.75 -24.99 -32.31
N LEU A 8 58.05 -25.32 -32.23
CA LEU A 8 59.06 -24.50 -31.57
C LEU A 8 59.41 -23.25 -32.37
N LEU A 9 59.43 -23.33 -33.70
CA LEU A 9 59.67 -22.18 -34.57
C LEU A 9 58.48 -21.22 -34.63
N LEU A 10 57.25 -21.71 -34.47
CA LEU A 10 56.04 -20.85 -34.34
C LEU A 10 55.93 -20.17 -32.98
N CYS A 11 56.42 -20.80 -31.91
CA CYS A 11 56.45 -20.16 -30.59
C CYS A 11 57.51 -19.07 -30.47
N THR A 12 58.64 -19.15 -31.20
CA THR A 12 59.66 -18.10 -31.20
C THR A 12 59.27 -16.91 -32.08
N ALA A 13 58.49 -17.12 -33.17
CA ALA A 13 58.00 -16.01 -34.00
C ALA A 13 56.84 -15.22 -33.34
N LEU A 14 56.12 -15.83 -32.40
CA LEU A 14 55.07 -15.14 -31.64
C LEU A 14 55.58 -14.45 -30.36
N ALA A 15 56.82 -14.69 -29.95
CA ALA A 15 57.45 -14.05 -28.78
C ALA A 15 58.12 -12.71 -29.10
N ASP A 16 58.37 -12.42 -30.37
CA ASP A 16 59.03 -11.16 -30.78
C ASP A 16 58.04 -9.98 -31.03
N GLU A 17 56.74 -10.23 -31.06
CA GLU A 17 55.76 -9.17 -31.28
C GLU A 17 55.11 -8.62 -29.97
N LEU A 18 55.53 -9.07 -28.79
CA LEU A 18 55.01 -8.64 -27.50
C LEU A 18 55.96 -7.77 -26.65
N HIS A 19 56.89 -7.10 -27.31
CA HIS A 19 57.67 -6.00 -26.68
C HIS A 19 57.17 -4.66 -27.25
N ALA A 20 55.91 -4.30 -26.95
CA ALA A 20 55.51 -2.92 -26.95
C ALA A 20 56.11 -2.31 -25.65
N GLU A 21 57.20 -1.64 -25.77
CA GLU A 21 57.71 -0.74 -24.72
C GLU A 21 56.71 0.38 -24.47
N GLY A 22 55.75 0.10 -23.60
CA GLY A 22 54.98 1.14 -22.91
C GLY A 22 55.88 1.85 -21.92
N GLY A 23 56.75 2.75 -22.37
CA GLY A 23 57.51 3.61 -21.48
C GLY A 23 56.55 4.48 -20.66
N VAL A 24 56.56 4.28 -19.34
CA VAL A 24 55.82 5.09 -18.36
C VAL A 24 56.31 6.55 -18.36
N PHE A 25 57.35 6.87 -19.12
CA PHE A 25 57.96 8.19 -19.22
C PHE A 25 57.75 8.80 -20.61
N ILE A 26 57.10 9.95 -20.63
CA ILE A 26 56.96 10.82 -21.81
C ILE A 26 58.32 11.36 -22.19
N LYS A 27 58.72 11.34 -23.49
CA LYS A 27 59.96 11.99 -23.93
C LYS A 27 60.00 13.43 -23.52
N LYS A 28 61.21 13.93 -23.09
CA LYS A 28 61.41 15.27 -22.57
C LYS A 28 60.80 16.37 -23.46
N GLU A 29 60.92 16.26 -24.79
CA GLU A 29 60.37 17.19 -25.75
C GLU A 29 58.83 17.24 -25.75
N SER A 30 58.17 16.15 -25.38
CA SER A 30 56.69 16.09 -25.22
C SER A 30 56.26 16.57 -23.82
N ALA A 31 57.10 16.30 -22.80
CA ALA A 31 56.86 16.81 -21.47
C ALA A 31 57.06 18.35 -21.37
N ASP A 32 58.07 18.87 -22.07
CA ASP A 32 58.34 20.30 -22.15
C ASP A 32 57.15 21.04 -22.84
N LYS A 33 56.51 20.47 -23.85
CA LYS A 33 55.30 21.03 -24.45
C LYS A 33 54.08 21.03 -23.51
N PHE A 34 53.98 20.06 -22.58
CA PHE A 34 52.97 20.04 -21.53
C PHE A 34 53.25 21.04 -20.42
N LEU A 35 54.52 21.40 -20.22
CA LEU A 35 54.95 22.30 -19.15
C LEU A 35 55.17 23.76 -19.64
N ASP A 36 55.06 23.99 -20.96
CA ASP A 36 55.13 25.34 -21.53
C ASP A 36 53.83 26.08 -21.16
N ARG A 37 53.92 26.89 -20.08
CA ARG A 37 52.86 27.82 -19.71
C ARG A 37 52.91 28.99 -20.68
N PRO A 38 51.87 29.24 -21.49
CA PRO A 38 51.77 30.51 -22.22
C PRO A 38 51.76 31.63 -21.21
N LYS A 39 52.60 32.65 -21.46
CA LYS A 39 52.66 33.82 -20.60
C LYS A 39 51.31 34.54 -20.62
N ARG A 40 50.75 34.82 -19.43
CA ARG A 40 49.57 35.69 -19.30
C ARG A 40 49.89 37.05 -19.91
N ALA A 41 49.12 37.50 -20.84
CA ALA A 41 49.18 38.85 -21.38
C ALA A 41 48.33 39.78 -20.46
N ASN A 42 48.87 40.06 -19.23
CA ASN A 42 48.18 40.97 -18.33
C ASN A 42 48.38 42.41 -18.79
N SER A 43 47.36 43.01 -19.35
CA SER A 43 47.26 44.46 -19.55
C SER A 43 46.75 45.10 -18.25
N PHE A 44 47.40 46.24 -17.85
CA PHE A 44 47.11 46.98 -16.60
C PHE A 44 45.63 47.44 -16.41
N LEU A 45 44.76 47.29 -17.38
CA LEU A 45 43.30 47.65 -17.36
C LEU A 45 42.38 46.45 -17.55
N GLU A 46 42.87 45.21 -17.46
CA GLU A 46 42.10 44.01 -17.81
C GLU A 46 41.12 43.62 -16.70
N GLU A 47 41.45 43.85 -15.45
CA GLU A 47 40.59 43.63 -14.29
C GLU A 47 39.35 44.54 -14.24
N MET A 48 39.30 45.60 -15.09
CA MET A 48 38.17 46.53 -15.19
C MET A 48 37.14 46.16 -16.31
N LYS A 49 37.42 45.12 -17.07
CA LYS A 49 36.52 44.69 -18.14
C LYS A 49 35.73 43.47 -17.69
N GLN A 50 34.42 43.44 -18.03
CA GLN A 50 33.54 42.29 -17.79
C GLN A 50 34.19 41.02 -18.38
N GLY A 51 34.24 39.94 -17.62
CA GLY A 51 34.80 38.63 -18.02
C GLY A 51 34.14 38.12 -19.30
N ASN A 52 34.95 37.58 -20.23
CA ASN A 52 34.50 37.00 -21.51
C ASN A 52 35.22 35.67 -21.68
N ILE A 53 34.48 34.59 -21.73
CA ILE A 53 34.98 33.19 -21.89
C ILE A 53 35.89 33.03 -23.09
N GLU A 54 35.57 33.71 -24.23
CA GLU A 54 36.38 33.67 -25.45
C GLU A 54 37.79 34.12 -25.15
N ARG A 55 37.97 35.28 -24.51
CA ARG A 55 39.25 35.86 -24.22
C ARG A 55 39.97 35.15 -23.06
N GLU A 56 39.27 34.86 -21.97
CA GLU A 56 39.89 34.34 -20.76
C GLU A 56 40.23 32.84 -20.87
N CYS A 57 39.39 32.04 -21.58
CA CYS A 57 39.51 30.59 -21.58
C CYS A 57 39.85 29.97 -22.95
N ASN A 58 39.45 30.59 -24.09
CA ASN A 58 39.74 30.06 -25.42
C ASN A 58 41.03 30.61 -26.03
N GLU A 59 41.34 31.91 -25.81
CA GLU A 59 42.57 32.51 -26.29
C GLU A 59 43.75 32.23 -25.32
N GLU A 60 43.45 32.10 -24.02
CA GLU A 60 44.41 31.79 -22.97
C GLU A 60 43.97 30.60 -22.11
N ARG A 61 44.82 30.05 -21.26
CA ARG A 61 44.44 29.05 -20.28
C ARG A 61 43.89 29.72 -19.04
N CYS A 62 42.61 29.58 -18.79
CA CYS A 62 41.99 30.17 -17.62
C CYS A 62 41.99 29.25 -16.39
N SER A 63 41.78 29.87 -15.24
CA SER A 63 41.48 29.22 -13.99
C SER A 63 39.96 29.04 -13.85
N LYS A 64 39.52 28.14 -12.94
CA LYS A 64 38.08 27.98 -12.66
C LYS A 64 37.42 29.24 -12.12
N GLU A 65 38.21 30.11 -11.44
CA GLU A 65 37.72 31.37 -10.90
C GLU A 65 37.40 32.38 -12.03
N GLU A 66 38.31 32.51 -13.02
CA GLU A 66 38.09 33.35 -14.21
C GLU A 66 36.87 32.89 -15.02
N ALA A 67 36.66 31.56 -15.16
CA ALA A 67 35.45 31.02 -15.77
C ALA A 67 34.20 31.36 -14.97
N ARG A 68 34.27 31.32 -13.62
CA ARG A 68 33.16 31.66 -12.73
C ARG A 68 32.78 33.14 -12.83
N GLU A 69 33.76 34.02 -12.92
CA GLU A 69 33.56 35.47 -13.11
C GLU A 69 32.91 35.77 -14.47
N ALA A 70 33.28 35.02 -15.50
CA ALA A 70 32.71 35.22 -16.83
C ALA A 70 31.26 34.68 -16.98
N PHE A 71 30.91 33.56 -16.31
CA PHE A 71 29.55 32.99 -16.37
C PHE A 71 28.60 33.61 -15.34
N GLU A 72 29.10 34.12 -14.23
CA GLU A 72 28.32 34.61 -13.07
C GLU A 72 27.28 33.57 -12.56
N ASP A 73 27.43 32.29 -12.94
CA ASP A 73 26.55 31.18 -12.65
C ASP A 73 27.39 29.93 -12.32
N GLN A 74 27.15 29.36 -11.17
CA GLN A 74 27.95 28.22 -10.68
C GLN A 74 27.71 26.96 -11.53
N GLU A 75 26.50 26.70 -11.96
CA GLU A 75 26.16 25.49 -12.70
C GLU A 75 26.77 25.52 -14.11
N LYS A 76 26.66 26.65 -14.81
CA LYS A 76 27.30 26.86 -16.10
C LYS A 76 28.81 26.84 -16.03
N THR A 77 29.39 27.38 -14.95
CA THR A 77 30.82 27.31 -14.71
C THR A 77 31.32 25.87 -14.55
N GLU A 78 30.60 25.05 -13.77
CA GLU A 78 30.95 23.63 -13.60
C GLU A 78 30.81 22.85 -14.90
N GLU A 79 29.75 23.08 -15.66
CA GLU A 79 29.50 22.45 -16.95
C GLU A 79 30.61 22.75 -17.97
N PHE A 80 30.95 24.04 -18.10
CA PHE A 80 32.06 24.48 -18.95
C PHE A 80 33.39 23.93 -18.46
N TRP A 81 33.66 24.01 -17.17
CA TRP A 81 34.95 23.61 -16.58
C TRP A 81 35.24 22.12 -16.74
N ASN A 82 34.22 21.27 -16.57
CA ASN A 82 34.36 19.83 -16.79
C ASN A 82 34.80 19.52 -18.23
N ILE A 83 34.19 20.17 -19.22
CA ILE A 83 34.54 19.96 -20.62
C ILE A 83 35.93 20.60 -20.95
N TYR A 84 36.25 21.76 -20.35
CA TYR A 84 37.45 22.50 -20.62
C TYR A 84 38.71 21.76 -20.14
N VAL A 85 38.64 21.06 -19.00
CA VAL A 85 39.82 20.41 -18.37
C VAL A 85 40.22 19.14 -19.11
N ASP A 86 39.29 18.27 -19.46
CA ASP A 86 39.61 16.93 -20.01
C ASP A 86 38.66 16.45 -21.13
N GLY A 87 37.82 17.32 -21.63
CA GLY A 87 36.88 17.04 -22.72
C GLY A 87 35.58 16.41 -22.22
N ASN A 88 34.60 16.32 -23.11
CA ASN A 88 33.28 15.80 -22.79
C ASN A 88 33.27 14.26 -22.72
N GLN A 89 33.24 13.69 -21.52
CA GLN A 89 33.19 12.25 -21.27
C GLN A 89 31.87 11.61 -21.73
N CYS A 90 30.82 12.43 -21.87
CA CYS A 90 29.51 11.98 -22.36
C CYS A 90 29.43 11.85 -23.90
N SER A 91 30.46 12.29 -24.65
CA SER A 91 30.47 12.28 -26.12
C SER A 91 30.36 10.87 -26.72
N SER A 92 30.79 9.86 -25.97
CA SER A 92 30.67 8.44 -26.36
C SER A 92 29.27 7.83 -26.13
N ASN A 93 28.31 8.59 -25.59
CA ASN A 93 26.98 8.13 -25.17
C ASN A 93 27.04 6.90 -24.24
N PRO A 94 27.75 6.97 -23.10
CA PRO A 94 28.01 5.82 -22.26
C PRO A 94 26.79 5.29 -21.50
N CYS A 95 25.71 6.09 -21.36
CA CYS A 95 24.52 5.73 -20.64
C CYS A 95 23.53 4.96 -21.51
N HIS A 96 23.21 3.72 -21.13
CA HIS A 96 22.29 2.86 -21.87
C HIS A 96 20.82 3.21 -21.56
N TYR A 97 19.93 2.69 -22.39
CA TYR A 97 18.47 2.72 -22.21
C TYR A 97 17.90 4.13 -21.92
N GLY A 98 18.49 5.15 -22.53
CA GLY A 98 18.00 6.54 -22.41
C GLY A 98 18.34 7.22 -21.07
N GLY A 99 19.30 6.69 -20.33
CA GLY A 99 19.86 7.35 -19.16
C GLY A 99 20.52 8.68 -19.53
N GLN A 100 20.40 9.69 -18.68
CA GLN A 100 21.03 11.01 -18.86
C GLN A 100 22.47 10.99 -18.37
N CYS A 101 23.38 11.39 -19.25
CA CYS A 101 24.80 11.51 -18.92
C CYS A 101 25.10 12.92 -18.37
N LYS A 102 25.80 13.01 -17.25
CA LYS A 102 26.37 14.22 -16.71
C LYS A 102 27.89 14.12 -16.70
N ASP A 103 28.54 15.03 -17.40
CA ASP A 103 29.99 15.11 -17.51
C ASP A 103 30.64 15.54 -16.20
N GLY A 104 31.88 15.07 -15.96
CA GLY A 104 32.67 15.40 -14.79
C GLY A 104 34.16 15.15 -15.04
N ILE A 105 35.03 15.78 -14.27
CA ILE A 105 36.48 15.69 -14.45
C ILE A 105 36.95 14.22 -14.29
N GLY A 106 37.52 13.65 -15.33
CA GLY A 106 38.04 12.29 -15.37
C GLY A 106 36.98 11.19 -15.35
N SER A 107 35.69 11.56 -15.37
CA SER A 107 34.59 10.60 -15.25
C SER A 107 33.26 11.21 -15.70
N TYR A 108 32.22 10.36 -15.78
CA TYR A 108 30.85 10.77 -16.01
C TYR A 108 29.91 10.08 -15.01
N THR A 109 28.70 10.59 -14.89
CA THR A 109 27.64 10.00 -14.08
C THR A 109 26.40 9.81 -14.93
N CYS A 110 25.83 8.58 -14.94
CA CYS A 110 24.57 8.30 -15.58
C CYS A 110 23.41 8.39 -14.60
N SER A 111 22.39 9.20 -14.90
CA SER A 111 21.10 9.18 -14.22
C SER A 111 20.18 8.21 -14.97
N CYS A 112 19.94 7.03 -14.40
CA CYS A 112 19.17 5.98 -15.05
C CYS A 112 17.67 6.26 -14.99
N LEU A 113 16.95 5.85 -16.03
CA LEU A 113 15.49 5.79 -16.02
C LEU A 113 14.99 4.70 -15.05
N ASP A 114 13.75 4.82 -14.62
CA ASP A 114 13.11 3.81 -13.77
C ASP A 114 13.20 2.41 -14.38
N GLY A 115 13.67 1.45 -13.59
CA GLY A 115 13.84 0.06 -14.01
C GLY A 115 15.23 -0.30 -14.53
N TYR A 116 16.18 0.64 -14.48
CA TYR A 116 17.56 0.42 -14.85
C TYR A 116 18.53 0.81 -13.74
N GLN A 117 19.68 0.14 -13.66
CA GLN A 117 20.73 0.41 -12.69
C GLN A 117 22.11 0.05 -13.29
N GLY A 118 23.16 0.40 -12.56
CA GLY A 118 24.55 0.21 -12.98
C GLY A 118 25.21 1.53 -13.27
N LYS A 119 26.55 1.51 -13.45
CA LYS A 119 27.33 2.71 -13.74
C LYS A 119 26.88 3.40 -15.04
N ASN A 120 26.52 2.59 -16.03
CA ASN A 120 26.08 3.00 -17.36
C ASN A 120 24.62 2.68 -17.62
N CYS A 121 23.80 2.43 -16.57
CA CYS A 121 22.41 1.97 -16.69
C CYS A 121 22.25 0.63 -17.43
N GLU A 122 23.29 -0.20 -17.46
CA GLU A 122 23.39 -1.43 -18.26
C GLU A 122 22.56 -2.60 -17.72
N PHE A 123 22.14 -2.55 -16.45
CA PHE A 123 21.38 -3.62 -15.81
C PHE A 123 19.91 -3.27 -15.72
N VAL A 124 19.05 -4.16 -16.19
CA VAL A 124 17.60 -4.10 -15.98
C VAL A 124 17.28 -4.56 -14.55
N ILE A 125 16.58 -3.75 -13.79
CA ILE A 125 16.06 -4.15 -12.46
C ILE A 125 14.89 -5.10 -12.71
N PRO A 126 14.98 -6.40 -12.36
CA PRO A 126 13.88 -7.32 -12.56
C PRO A 126 12.71 -6.93 -11.65
N LYS A 127 11.55 -6.70 -12.25
CA LYS A 127 10.30 -6.48 -11.50
C LYS A 127 9.74 -7.82 -11.03
N TYR A 128 9.38 -7.90 -9.76
CA TYR A 128 8.75 -9.07 -9.17
C TYR A 128 7.44 -8.66 -8.50
N CYS A 129 6.41 -9.49 -8.64
CA CYS A 129 5.13 -9.26 -7.95
C CYS A 129 5.26 -9.13 -6.41
N LYS A 130 6.28 -9.75 -5.82
CA LYS A 130 6.57 -9.66 -4.38
C LYS A 130 7.07 -8.28 -3.93
N ILE A 131 7.58 -7.47 -4.85
CA ILE A 131 8.11 -6.13 -4.56
C ILE A 131 7.08 -5.13 -5.06
N ASN A 132 6.47 -4.39 -4.15
CA ASN A 132 5.45 -3.36 -4.45
C ASN A 132 4.38 -3.83 -5.44
N ASN A 133 3.95 -5.11 -5.34
CA ASN A 133 3.00 -5.74 -6.27
C ASN A 133 3.37 -5.59 -7.75
N GLY A 134 4.66 -5.53 -8.08
CA GLY A 134 5.17 -5.30 -9.44
C GLY A 134 4.71 -3.98 -10.06
N ASP A 135 4.38 -2.98 -9.26
CA ASP A 135 3.73 -1.69 -9.59
C ASP A 135 2.30 -1.82 -10.14
N CYS A 136 1.69 -3.00 -10.10
CA CYS A 136 0.30 -3.21 -10.51
C CYS A 136 -0.68 -2.59 -9.53
N GLU A 137 -1.77 -2.00 -10.04
CA GLU A 137 -2.83 -1.49 -9.19
C GLU A 137 -3.63 -2.58 -8.50
N GLN A 138 -3.84 -3.74 -9.18
CA GLN A 138 -4.56 -4.88 -8.60
C GLN A 138 -3.71 -6.15 -8.72
N PHE A 139 -3.96 -7.01 -9.68
CA PHE A 139 -3.31 -8.32 -9.74
C PHE A 139 -2.00 -8.28 -10.52
N CYS A 140 -1.00 -8.96 -9.98
CA CYS A 140 0.32 -9.12 -10.56
C CYS A 140 0.58 -10.60 -10.85
N SER A 141 1.09 -10.89 -12.04
CA SER A 141 1.57 -12.22 -12.43
C SER A 141 2.87 -12.11 -13.18
N ILE A 142 3.68 -13.18 -13.15
CA ILE A 142 4.95 -13.25 -13.90
C ILE A 142 4.71 -13.99 -15.21
N LYS A 143 5.01 -13.34 -16.33
CA LYS A 143 4.95 -13.97 -17.65
C LYS A 143 5.97 -15.10 -17.75
N LYS A 144 5.54 -16.27 -18.19
CA LYS A 144 6.43 -17.43 -18.45
C LYS A 144 7.17 -17.23 -19.78
N SER A 145 8.02 -16.21 -19.87
CA SER A 145 8.89 -15.97 -21.01
C SER A 145 10.36 -15.99 -20.59
N VAL A 146 11.29 -15.94 -21.55
CA VAL A 146 12.74 -15.88 -21.29
C VAL A 146 13.11 -14.65 -20.45
N GLN A 147 12.40 -13.52 -20.64
CA GLN A 147 12.40 -12.39 -19.74
C GLN A 147 11.20 -12.52 -18.79
N LYS A 148 11.48 -12.58 -17.49
CA LYS A 148 10.47 -12.65 -16.43
C LYS A 148 9.78 -11.29 -16.26
N ASP A 149 8.92 -10.92 -17.20
CA ASP A 149 8.18 -9.67 -17.17
C ASP A 149 6.95 -9.80 -16.25
N VAL A 150 6.68 -8.73 -15.53
CA VAL A 150 5.46 -8.58 -14.75
C VAL A 150 4.30 -8.25 -15.68
N MET A 151 3.18 -8.94 -15.47
CA MET A 151 1.89 -8.68 -16.11
C MET A 151 0.88 -8.26 -15.06
N CYS A 152 0.30 -7.08 -15.24
CA CYS A 152 -0.83 -6.64 -14.42
C CYS A 152 -2.16 -7.11 -15.02
N SER A 153 -3.13 -7.36 -14.16
CA SER A 153 -4.51 -7.65 -14.55
C SER A 153 -5.49 -7.11 -13.49
N CYS A 154 -6.75 -7.03 -13.87
CA CYS A 154 -7.77 -6.35 -13.08
C CYS A 154 -8.90 -7.29 -12.67
N ALA A 155 -9.59 -6.96 -11.57
CA ALA A 155 -10.78 -7.64 -11.11
C ALA A 155 -11.95 -7.46 -12.10
N LYS A 156 -12.96 -8.33 -11.97
CA LYS A 156 -14.16 -8.26 -12.81
C LYS A 156 -14.87 -6.90 -12.68
N GLY A 157 -15.14 -6.25 -13.81
CA GLY A 157 -15.71 -4.91 -13.88
C GLY A 157 -14.66 -3.79 -14.00
N TYR A 158 -13.40 -4.19 -14.16
CA TYR A 158 -12.28 -3.29 -14.50
C TYR A 158 -11.55 -3.78 -15.75
N VAL A 159 -10.90 -2.87 -16.43
CA VAL A 159 -10.01 -3.14 -17.56
C VAL A 159 -8.66 -2.49 -17.29
N LEU A 160 -7.61 -3.11 -17.80
CA LEU A 160 -6.26 -2.58 -17.69
C LEU A 160 -6.14 -1.33 -18.57
N ALA A 161 -5.62 -0.24 -18.00
CA ALA A 161 -5.37 1.00 -18.72
C ALA A 161 -4.20 0.84 -19.73
N GLU A 162 -4.01 1.82 -20.62
CA GLU A 162 -2.97 1.81 -21.64
C GLU A 162 -1.55 1.77 -21.04
N ASP A 163 -1.37 2.26 -19.82
CA ASP A 163 -0.09 2.21 -19.11
C ASP A 163 0.30 0.80 -18.65
N GLY A 164 -0.59 -0.18 -18.80
CA GLY A 164 -0.37 -1.56 -18.40
C GLY A 164 -0.28 -1.80 -16.90
N LYS A 165 -0.68 -0.84 -16.05
CA LYS A 165 -0.56 -0.90 -14.58
C LYS A 165 -1.84 -0.58 -13.83
N HIS A 166 -2.58 0.44 -14.26
CA HIS A 166 -3.81 0.89 -13.61
C HIS A 166 -5.03 0.14 -14.10
N CYS A 167 -6.06 0.06 -13.24
CA CYS A 167 -7.32 -0.61 -13.50
C CYS A 167 -8.46 0.40 -13.53
N VAL A 168 -8.99 0.68 -14.71
CA VAL A 168 -10.13 1.59 -14.88
C VAL A 168 -11.44 0.83 -14.89
N SER A 169 -12.48 1.43 -14.30
CA SER A 169 -13.81 0.82 -14.27
C SER A 169 -14.40 0.70 -15.67
N SER A 170 -14.89 -0.50 -16.02
CA SER A 170 -15.61 -0.78 -17.27
C SER A 170 -17.13 -0.80 -17.08
N VAL A 171 -17.61 -0.66 -15.84
CA VAL A 171 -19.03 -0.67 -15.48
C VAL A 171 -19.36 0.44 -14.49
N GLN A 172 -20.63 0.84 -14.38
CA GLN A 172 -21.06 1.93 -13.50
C GLN A 172 -20.79 1.64 -12.02
N TYR A 173 -21.03 0.42 -11.57
CA TYR A 173 -20.81 -0.02 -10.18
C TYR A 173 -19.85 -1.22 -10.15
N PRO A 174 -18.52 -0.98 -10.27
CA PRO A 174 -17.53 -2.05 -10.20
C PRO A 174 -17.41 -2.58 -8.77
N CYS A 175 -16.96 -3.82 -8.62
CA CYS A 175 -16.76 -4.40 -7.30
C CYS A 175 -15.76 -3.57 -6.45
N GLY A 176 -15.93 -3.60 -5.14
CA GLY A 176 -15.01 -3.03 -4.17
C GLY A 176 -14.93 -1.50 -4.14
N LYS A 177 -15.81 -0.77 -4.83
CA LYS A 177 -15.86 0.70 -4.78
C LYS A 177 -16.90 1.22 -3.81
N VAL A 178 -16.57 2.28 -3.11
CA VAL A 178 -17.47 3.06 -2.24
C VAL A 178 -17.69 4.42 -2.89
N PHE A 179 -18.93 4.72 -3.26
CA PHE A 179 -19.31 5.96 -3.95
C PHE A 179 -19.74 7.06 -2.99
N VAL A 180 -20.12 6.70 -1.75
CA VAL A 180 -20.54 7.65 -0.72
C VAL A 180 -19.33 7.99 0.15
N LYS A 181 -18.90 9.25 0.15
CA LYS A 181 -17.80 9.72 1.01
C LYS A 181 -18.36 10.24 2.33
N ARG A 182 -17.82 9.77 3.46
CA ARG A 182 -18.06 10.41 4.77
C ARG A 182 -17.73 11.90 4.69
N LYS A 183 -18.69 12.77 5.00
CA LYS A 183 -18.37 14.16 5.36
C LYS A 183 -17.57 14.08 6.66
N LYS A 184 -16.30 14.47 6.65
CA LYS A 184 -15.55 14.65 7.89
C LYS A 184 -16.33 15.65 8.76
N ARG A 185 -16.80 15.23 9.93
CA ARG A 185 -17.28 16.17 10.94
C ARG A 185 -16.09 17.07 11.29
N SER A 186 -16.14 18.33 10.89
CA SER A 186 -15.28 19.35 11.48
C SER A 186 -15.70 19.45 12.95
N VAL A 187 -14.80 19.08 13.83
CA VAL A 187 -14.95 19.38 15.26
C VAL A 187 -14.83 20.90 15.35
N ILE A 188 -15.96 21.57 15.43
CA ILE A 188 -16.02 22.97 15.80
C ILE A 188 -15.74 22.97 17.31
N LEU A 189 -14.51 23.27 17.68
CA LEU A 189 -14.19 23.62 19.05
C LEU A 189 -15.05 24.82 19.41
N PRO A 190 -15.77 24.80 20.59
CA PRO A 190 -16.50 25.97 21.05
C PRO A 190 -15.48 27.10 21.25
N THR A 191 -15.56 28.15 20.45
CA THR A 191 -14.88 29.40 20.74
C THR A 191 -15.54 29.98 21.97
N GLU A 192 -14.82 30.04 23.09
CA GLU A 192 -15.20 30.83 24.22
C GLU A 192 -15.35 32.29 23.78
N SER A 193 -16.55 32.78 23.90
CA SER A 193 -16.90 34.19 23.67
C SER A 193 -16.32 35.02 24.82
N SER A 194 -15.15 35.61 24.61
CA SER A 194 -14.66 36.69 25.46
C SER A 194 -15.12 38.03 24.91
N ASN A 195 -16.00 38.68 25.62
CA ASN A 195 -16.30 40.10 25.46
C ASN A 195 -15.04 40.93 25.67
N VAL A 196 -14.57 41.60 24.61
CA VAL A 196 -13.54 42.63 24.71
C VAL A 196 -14.16 43.96 24.33
N THR A 197 -14.26 44.82 25.33
CA THR A 197 -14.47 46.27 25.16
C THR A 197 -13.19 46.91 24.62
N ASN A 198 -13.38 47.85 23.67
CA ASN A 198 -12.32 48.68 23.08
C ASN A 198 -11.57 49.51 24.11
N GLU A 199 -10.25 49.63 23.98
CA GLU A 199 -9.53 50.92 24.06
C GLU A 199 -8.15 50.84 23.43
N GLN A 200 -7.70 51.97 22.94
CA GLN A 200 -6.64 52.25 21.97
C GLN A 200 -5.23 52.30 22.57
N ASP A 201 -4.26 52.22 21.66
CA ASP A 201 -2.95 52.87 21.61
C ASP A 201 -1.72 52.22 22.24
N GLY A 202 -0.72 51.96 21.37
CA GLY A 202 0.64 52.37 21.72
C GLY A 202 1.79 51.33 21.60
N LEU A 203 2.53 51.41 20.52
CA LEU A 203 4.00 51.19 20.37
C LEU A 203 4.70 49.87 20.80
N PHE A 204 5.38 49.29 19.83
CA PHE A 204 6.54 48.41 19.96
C PHE A 204 7.74 49.05 20.71
N PRO A 205 8.79 48.37 21.27
CA PRO A 205 9.59 47.36 20.57
C PRO A 205 10.29 46.27 21.44
N ASN A 206 10.78 45.26 20.68
CA ASN A 206 12.03 44.47 20.89
C ASN A 206 12.27 43.58 22.12
N GLY A 207 12.45 42.29 21.82
CA GLY A 207 13.72 41.60 22.04
C GLY A 207 13.87 40.73 23.29
N THR A 208 14.32 39.55 23.00
CA THR A 208 15.25 38.66 23.72
C THR A 208 14.73 37.37 24.30
N SER A 209 15.39 36.32 23.80
CA SER A 209 15.51 34.94 24.28
C SER A 209 15.85 34.79 25.75
N LEU A 210 15.48 33.61 26.34
CA LEU A 210 16.31 32.76 27.24
C LEU A 210 15.49 31.55 27.71
N GLU A 211 15.88 30.34 27.30
CA GLU A 211 16.47 29.22 28.07
C GLU A 211 15.69 28.64 29.26
N GLU A 212 15.53 27.33 29.14
CA GLU A 212 15.36 26.19 30.06
C GLU A 212 15.49 26.43 31.57
N GLU A 213 14.61 25.75 32.31
CA GLU A 213 15.02 24.98 33.50
C GLU A 213 14.00 23.88 33.86
N ILE A 214 14.56 22.67 34.01
CA ILE A 214 13.93 21.43 34.51
C ILE A 214 13.96 21.51 36.04
N VAL A 215 12.80 21.33 36.70
CA VAL A 215 12.78 20.96 38.12
C VAL A 215 11.82 19.80 38.36
N THR A 216 12.40 18.68 38.72
CA THR A 216 11.76 17.51 39.32
C THR A 216 11.45 17.79 40.80
N THR A 217 10.22 17.57 41.26
CA THR A 217 9.94 17.21 42.64
C THR A 217 8.72 16.30 42.75
N THR A 218 8.95 15.16 43.32
CA THR A 218 8.03 14.18 43.89
C THR A 218 7.35 14.75 45.11
N GLU A 219 6.01 14.65 45.21
CA GLU A 219 5.27 14.39 46.46
C GLU A 219 3.79 14.17 46.17
N SER A 220 3.23 13.09 46.73
CA SER A 220 1.81 12.74 46.77
C SER A 220 1.10 13.52 47.88
N PRO A 221 -0.14 13.93 47.65
CA PRO A 221 -1.05 14.16 48.75
C PRO A 221 -2.30 13.26 48.69
N THR A 222 -2.58 12.68 49.84
CA THR A 222 -3.77 11.92 50.21
C THR A 222 -5.08 12.73 50.10
N LEU A 223 -6.11 12.07 49.50
CA LEU A 223 -7.46 12.62 49.36
C LEU A 223 -8.34 12.32 50.58
N PRO A 224 -9.23 13.25 50.98
CA PRO A 224 -10.32 12.99 51.92
C PRO A 224 -11.57 12.44 51.19
N PRO A 225 -12.49 11.75 51.91
CA PRO A 225 -13.63 11.07 51.28
C PRO A 225 -14.73 12.10 50.90
N ARG A 226 -15.22 11.93 49.65
CA ARG A 226 -16.34 12.76 49.14
C ARG A 226 -17.61 11.93 48.97
N ASN A 227 -18.66 12.43 49.56
CA ASN A 227 -20.03 11.94 49.47
C ASN A 227 -20.56 11.91 48.04
N GLY A 228 -21.42 10.91 47.77
CA GLY A 228 -21.98 10.64 46.46
C GLY A 228 -22.84 11.77 45.89
N SER A 229 -22.56 12.10 44.66
CA SER A 229 -23.55 12.58 43.70
C SER A 229 -23.33 11.81 42.40
N SER A 230 -24.38 11.13 41.97
CA SER A 230 -24.45 10.36 40.76
C SER A 230 -24.21 11.26 39.54
N ILE A 231 -22.98 11.28 39.06
CA ILE A 231 -22.68 11.82 37.73
C ILE A 231 -23.09 10.75 36.73
N LYS A 232 -24.17 11.00 35.99
CA LYS A 232 -24.51 10.21 34.80
C LYS A 232 -23.34 10.33 33.82
N THR A 233 -22.50 9.31 33.75
CA THR A 233 -21.55 9.12 32.65
C THR A 233 -22.35 9.05 31.36
N PRO A 234 -21.93 9.72 30.27
CA PRO A 234 -22.59 9.54 28.99
C PRO A 234 -22.48 8.06 28.61
N TYR A 235 -23.62 7.47 28.28
CA TYR A 235 -23.77 6.10 27.80
C TYR A 235 -22.96 5.98 26.52
N VAL A 236 -21.81 5.35 26.59
CA VAL A 236 -21.01 5.02 25.40
C VAL A 236 -21.69 3.83 24.73
N ASP A 237 -22.35 4.09 23.63
CA ASP A 237 -23.05 3.12 22.80
C ASP A 237 -21.99 2.23 22.08
N THR A 238 -21.78 1.04 22.61
CA THR A 238 -20.73 0.11 22.15
C THR A 238 -21.36 -1.02 21.34
N ARG A 239 -21.21 -0.96 20.02
CA ARG A 239 -21.78 -1.90 19.01
C ARG A 239 -20.69 -2.33 18.03
N ILE A 240 -20.77 -3.54 17.38
CA ILE A 240 -19.54 -4.31 17.13
C ILE A 240 -18.63 -3.82 18.22
N VAL A 241 -18.28 -4.52 19.19
CA VAL A 241 -17.73 -3.92 20.39
C VAL A 241 -16.70 -2.87 19.97
N GLY A 242 -17.04 -1.57 20.14
CA GLY A 242 -16.19 -0.44 19.74
C GLY A 242 -16.14 -0.05 18.25
N GLY A 243 -17.05 -0.54 17.40
CA GLY A 243 -17.13 -0.15 15.98
C GLY A 243 -17.98 1.11 15.72
N ASP A 244 -17.76 1.72 14.57
CA ASP A 244 -18.54 2.86 14.05
C ASP A 244 -19.82 2.39 13.34
N GLU A 245 -20.82 3.29 13.21
CA GLU A 245 -21.96 3.03 12.32
C GLU A 245 -21.50 3.02 10.86
N CYS A 246 -21.90 1.99 10.10
CA CYS A 246 -21.73 1.96 8.65
C CYS A 246 -22.95 2.59 8.01
N HIS A 247 -22.80 3.78 7.42
CA HIS A 247 -23.88 4.49 6.78
C HIS A 247 -24.17 3.93 5.38
N LEU A 248 -25.32 4.28 4.86
CA LEU A 248 -25.80 3.80 3.56
C LEU A 248 -24.75 4.01 2.45
N GLY A 249 -24.33 2.90 1.83
CA GLY A 249 -23.31 2.87 0.79
C GLY A 249 -21.85 2.85 1.24
N GLU A 250 -21.55 2.83 2.54
CA GLU A 250 -20.18 2.69 3.05
C GLU A 250 -19.71 1.22 3.13
N CYS A 251 -20.66 0.28 3.36
CA CYS A 251 -20.42 -1.17 3.37
C CYS A 251 -21.29 -1.88 2.32
N PRO A 252 -21.20 -1.53 1.03
CA PRO A 252 -22.20 -1.90 0.03
C PRO A 252 -22.18 -3.39 -0.33
N TRP A 253 -21.21 -4.16 0.13
CA TRP A 253 -21.09 -5.62 -0.04
C TRP A 253 -21.74 -6.42 1.10
N GLN A 254 -22.30 -5.74 2.12
CA GLN A 254 -22.95 -6.43 3.22
C GLN A 254 -24.22 -7.14 2.78
N ALA A 255 -24.39 -8.38 3.22
CA ALA A 255 -25.62 -9.12 3.16
C ALA A 255 -26.01 -9.61 4.55
N VAL A 256 -27.31 -9.74 4.80
CA VAL A 256 -27.91 -10.24 6.04
C VAL A 256 -28.68 -11.51 5.74
N LEU A 257 -28.48 -12.56 6.54
CA LEU A 257 -29.23 -13.80 6.45
C LEU A 257 -30.33 -13.81 7.50
N ILE A 258 -31.57 -13.92 7.05
CA ILE A 258 -32.77 -13.97 7.91
C ILE A 258 -33.44 -15.33 7.81
N ASN A 259 -34.02 -15.78 8.94
CA ASN A 259 -34.76 -17.02 9.06
C ASN A 259 -36.24 -16.85 8.61
N GLU A 260 -37.02 -17.90 8.75
CA GLU A 260 -38.47 -17.93 8.44
C GLU A 260 -39.29 -16.90 9.23
N ASN A 261 -38.80 -16.48 10.41
CA ASN A 261 -39.47 -15.50 11.26
C ASN A 261 -39.03 -14.03 10.95
N GLY A 262 -38.14 -13.86 9.96
CA GLY A 262 -37.53 -12.54 9.65
C GLY A 262 -36.46 -12.12 10.63
N GLU A 263 -35.99 -13.04 11.49
CA GLU A 263 -34.91 -12.75 12.45
C GLU A 263 -33.55 -12.99 11.79
N GLU A 264 -32.64 -12.07 12.02
CA GLU A 264 -31.26 -12.18 11.59
C GLU A 264 -30.50 -13.22 12.42
N PHE A 265 -29.69 -14.04 11.76
CA PHE A 265 -28.87 -15.03 12.45
C PHE A 265 -27.40 -15.05 11.98
N CYS A 266 -27.11 -14.57 10.76
CA CYS A 266 -25.75 -14.50 10.19
C CYS A 266 -25.65 -13.38 9.17
N GLY A 267 -24.40 -12.99 8.88
CA GLY A 267 -24.06 -12.10 7.79
C GLY A 267 -23.61 -12.84 6.53
N GLY A 268 -23.32 -12.07 5.48
CA GLY A 268 -22.76 -12.55 4.23
C GLY A 268 -22.09 -11.44 3.45
N THR A 269 -21.36 -11.82 2.41
CA THR A 269 -20.66 -10.92 1.48
C THR A 269 -21.20 -11.10 0.07
N ILE A 270 -21.63 -10.02 -0.58
CA ILE A 270 -22.02 -10.05 -1.98
C ILE A 270 -20.78 -10.24 -2.84
N LEU A 271 -20.69 -11.34 -3.61
CA LEU A 271 -19.59 -11.59 -4.55
C LEU A 271 -19.92 -11.16 -5.99
N ASN A 272 -21.16 -11.33 -6.37
CA ASN A 272 -21.73 -10.87 -7.65
C ASN A 272 -23.25 -10.86 -7.55
N GLU A 273 -23.94 -10.68 -8.67
CA GLU A 273 -25.39 -10.58 -8.73
C GLU A 273 -26.13 -11.84 -8.23
N ASN A 274 -25.50 -13.01 -8.30
CA ASN A 274 -26.17 -14.30 -8.03
C ASN A 274 -25.63 -15.01 -6.79
N PHE A 275 -24.49 -14.60 -6.23
CA PHE A 275 -23.81 -15.35 -5.17
C PHE A 275 -23.46 -14.50 -3.97
N ILE A 276 -23.82 -15.04 -2.79
CA ILE A 276 -23.40 -14.56 -1.48
C ILE A 276 -22.41 -15.54 -0.87
N LEU A 277 -21.32 -15.03 -0.32
CA LEU A 277 -20.35 -15.76 0.48
C LEU A 277 -20.72 -15.66 1.95
N THR A 278 -20.68 -16.79 2.67
CA THR A 278 -20.97 -16.84 4.10
C THR A 278 -20.24 -18.02 4.76
N ALA A 279 -20.41 -18.20 6.07
CA ALA A 279 -19.87 -19.32 6.82
C ALA A 279 -20.73 -20.59 6.69
N ALA A 280 -20.10 -21.76 6.67
CA ALA A 280 -20.80 -23.04 6.60
C ALA A 280 -21.64 -23.30 7.84
N HIS A 281 -21.16 -22.93 9.05
CA HIS A 281 -21.89 -23.12 10.29
C HIS A 281 -23.23 -22.38 10.35
N CYS A 282 -23.36 -21.28 9.61
CA CYS A 282 -24.61 -20.55 9.49
C CYS A 282 -25.73 -21.37 8.81
N MET A 283 -25.36 -22.28 7.92
CA MET A 283 -26.33 -23.01 7.09
C MET A 283 -27.18 -24.05 7.85
N ASN A 284 -26.76 -24.37 9.06
CA ASN A 284 -27.50 -25.30 9.94
C ASN A 284 -28.39 -24.56 10.96
N GLN A 285 -28.43 -23.23 10.97
CA GLN A 285 -29.15 -22.45 11.98
C GLN A 285 -30.62 -22.17 11.59
N SER A 286 -30.97 -22.27 10.29
CA SER A 286 -32.33 -22.08 9.81
C SER A 286 -32.67 -23.08 8.70
N LYS A 287 -33.94 -23.45 8.61
CA LYS A 287 -34.46 -24.33 7.55
C LYS A 287 -34.75 -23.55 6.27
N GLU A 288 -35.23 -22.33 6.42
CA GLU A 288 -35.53 -21.42 5.32
C GLU A 288 -34.73 -20.16 5.49
N ILE A 289 -33.94 -19.80 4.48
CA ILE A 289 -33.04 -18.66 4.51
C ILE A 289 -33.47 -17.69 3.42
N LYS A 290 -33.59 -16.40 3.78
CA LYS A 290 -33.65 -15.28 2.83
C LYS A 290 -32.44 -14.37 3.02
N VAL A 291 -32.06 -13.65 1.97
CA VAL A 291 -30.93 -12.76 1.94
C VAL A 291 -31.41 -11.32 1.75
N VAL A 292 -31.06 -10.43 2.66
CA VAL A 292 -31.31 -9.00 2.56
C VAL A 292 -30.03 -8.28 2.21
N VAL A 293 -30.05 -7.39 1.22
CA VAL A 293 -28.91 -6.55 0.82
C VAL A 293 -29.33 -5.09 0.77
N GLY A 294 -28.38 -4.16 0.99
CA GLY A 294 -28.65 -2.73 1.04
C GLY A 294 -29.22 -2.24 2.37
N GLU A 295 -29.26 -3.11 3.40
CA GLU A 295 -29.75 -2.82 4.75
C GLU A 295 -28.66 -2.12 5.59
N VAL A 296 -29.04 -1.05 6.30
CA VAL A 296 -28.14 -0.34 7.24
C VAL A 296 -28.83 0.03 8.56
N ASP A 297 -30.17 0.17 8.61
CA ASP A 297 -30.93 0.48 9.81
C ASP A 297 -32.26 -0.30 9.84
N ARG A 298 -32.29 -1.42 10.54
CA ARG A 298 -33.42 -2.36 10.61
C ARG A 298 -34.72 -1.76 11.20
N GLU A 299 -34.65 -0.56 11.72
CA GLU A 299 -35.86 0.15 12.20
C GLU A 299 -36.42 1.12 11.16
N LYS A 300 -35.77 1.27 10.00
CA LYS A 300 -36.17 2.19 8.94
C LYS A 300 -36.15 1.49 7.59
N GLU A 301 -37.18 1.68 6.80
CA GLU A 301 -37.17 1.32 5.39
C GLU A 301 -36.44 2.42 4.59
N GLU A 302 -35.28 2.11 4.07
CA GLU A 302 -34.41 3.10 3.36
C GLU A 302 -34.57 3.02 1.84
N GLN A 303 -35.52 2.27 1.29
CA GLN A 303 -35.77 2.04 -0.16
C GLN A 303 -34.58 1.47 -0.95
N SER A 304 -33.45 1.21 -0.30
CA SER A 304 -32.26 0.57 -0.90
C SER A 304 -32.22 -0.93 -0.67
N GLU A 305 -33.03 -1.44 0.23
CA GLU A 305 -33.07 -2.82 0.67
C GLU A 305 -33.82 -3.70 -0.36
N THR A 306 -33.25 -4.85 -0.61
CA THR A 306 -33.93 -5.89 -1.41
C THR A 306 -33.77 -7.25 -0.75
N THR A 307 -34.88 -7.99 -0.67
CA THR A 307 -34.93 -9.34 -0.14
C THR A 307 -34.91 -10.34 -1.28
N HIS A 308 -34.04 -11.32 -1.20
CA HIS A 308 -33.81 -12.34 -2.20
C HIS A 308 -34.09 -13.73 -1.64
N THR A 309 -34.71 -14.58 -2.45
CA THR A 309 -34.91 -16.00 -2.14
C THR A 309 -33.68 -16.81 -2.53
N VAL A 310 -33.41 -17.85 -1.75
CA VAL A 310 -32.29 -18.76 -2.00
C VAL A 310 -32.71 -19.84 -2.98
N GLU A 311 -31.94 -20.03 -4.05
CA GLU A 311 -32.11 -21.15 -4.99
C GLU A 311 -31.36 -22.39 -4.47
N ARG A 312 -30.12 -22.20 -4.03
CA ARG A 312 -29.25 -23.31 -3.61
C ARG A 312 -28.21 -22.86 -2.57
N ILE A 313 -27.95 -23.75 -1.62
CA ILE A 313 -26.86 -23.60 -0.63
C ILE A 313 -25.77 -24.59 -0.98
N LEU A 314 -24.51 -24.11 -1.04
CA LEU A 314 -23.34 -24.85 -1.48
C LEU A 314 -22.28 -24.78 -0.37
N VAL A 315 -22.31 -25.77 0.55
CA VAL A 315 -21.36 -25.88 1.66
C VAL A 315 -20.08 -26.57 1.19
N HIS A 316 -18.95 -26.15 1.69
CA HIS A 316 -17.66 -26.79 1.40
C HIS A 316 -17.64 -28.23 1.93
N SER A 317 -17.32 -29.20 1.06
CA SER A 317 -17.43 -30.65 1.39
C SER A 317 -16.50 -31.14 2.51
N LYS A 318 -15.49 -30.34 2.87
CA LYS A 318 -14.56 -30.63 3.96
C LYS A 318 -14.82 -29.79 5.21
N TYR A 319 -15.98 -29.14 5.30
CA TYR A 319 -16.35 -28.42 6.52
C TYR A 319 -16.47 -29.41 7.71
N ILE A 320 -15.85 -29.02 8.84
CA ILE A 320 -15.86 -29.80 10.10
C ILE A 320 -16.46 -28.90 11.18
N ALA A 321 -17.66 -29.28 11.63
CA ALA A 321 -18.44 -28.47 12.57
C ALA A 321 -17.78 -28.31 13.93
N GLU A 322 -17.08 -29.35 14.43
CA GLU A 322 -16.43 -29.38 15.75
C GLU A 322 -15.23 -28.45 15.84
N THR A 323 -14.58 -28.16 14.74
CA THR A 323 -13.35 -27.35 14.68
C THR A 323 -13.49 -26.09 13.88
N TYR A 324 -14.63 -25.88 13.22
CA TYR A 324 -14.86 -24.81 12.23
C TYR A 324 -13.82 -24.80 11.09
N ASP A 325 -13.12 -25.92 10.85
CA ASP A 325 -12.21 -25.98 9.72
C ASP A 325 -12.98 -26.04 8.40
N ASN A 326 -12.51 -25.31 7.40
CA ASN A 326 -13.18 -25.10 6.11
C ASN A 326 -14.60 -24.48 6.25
N ASP A 327 -14.77 -23.54 7.17
CA ASP A 327 -16.02 -22.87 7.46
C ASP A 327 -16.37 -21.83 6.37
N ILE A 328 -16.89 -22.33 5.24
CA ILE A 328 -17.24 -21.55 4.06
C ILE A 328 -18.42 -22.16 3.31
N ALA A 329 -19.35 -21.33 2.88
CA ALA A 329 -20.47 -21.67 2.03
C ALA A 329 -20.75 -20.57 1.01
N LEU A 330 -21.39 -20.95 -0.10
CA LEU A 330 -21.96 -20.04 -1.08
C LEU A 330 -23.46 -20.22 -1.13
N ILE A 331 -24.18 -19.11 -1.18
CA ILE A 331 -25.64 -19.09 -1.41
C ILE A 331 -25.85 -18.59 -2.83
N LYS A 332 -26.52 -19.40 -3.66
CA LYS A 332 -27.04 -18.99 -4.97
C LYS A 332 -28.43 -18.40 -4.81
N LEU A 333 -28.61 -17.19 -5.29
CA LEU A 333 -29.89 -16.49 -5.29
C LEU A 333 -30.72 -16.90 -6.50
N LYS A 334 -32.06 -16.96 -6.34
CA LYS A 334 -33.00 -17.25 -7.40
C LYS A 334 -33.13 -16.08 -8.36
N GLU A 335 -33.27 -14.87 -7.83
CA GLU A 335 -33.31 -13.63 -8.60
C GLU A 335 -31.99 -12.88 -8.43
N PRO A 336 -31.41 -12.31 -9.52
CA PRO A 336 -30.14 -11.58 -9.41
C PRO A 336 -30.30 -10.24 -8.65
N ILE A 337 -29.27 -9.87 -7.90
CA ILE A 337 -29.17 -8.57 -7.25
C ILE A 337 -28.97 -7.48 -8.31
N VAL A 338 -29.72 -6.39 -8.19
CA VAL A 338 -29.54 -5.19 -9.00
C VAL A 338 -28.51 -4.28 -8.31
N ARG A 339 -27.40 -4.03 -8.98
CA ARG A 339 -26.35 -3.15 -8.45
C ARG A 339 -26.81 -1.69 -8.38
N SER A 340 -26.42 -1.03 -7.34
CA SER A 340 -26.62 0.42 -7.15
C SER A 340 -25.43 1.02 -6.43
N LYS A 341 -25.42 2.32 -6.19
CA LYS A 341 -24.38 2.95 -5.34
C LYS A 341 -24.38 2.46 -3.88
N TYR A 342 -25.42 1.72 -3.48
CA TYR A 342 -25.62 1.19 -2.13
C TYR A 342 -25.42 -0.34 -2.05
N ILE A 343 -25.48 -1.02 -3.19
CA ILE A 343 -25.35 -2.48 -3.30
C ILE A 343 -24.29 -2.79 -4.34
N ILE A 344 -23.09 -3.10 -3.87
CA ILE A 344 -21.91 -3.33 -4.71
C ILE A 344 -21.17 -4.56 -4.16
N PRO A 345 -20.83 -5.55 -4.99
CA PRO A 345 -20.03 -6.69 -4.56
C PRO A 345 -18.65 -6.28 -4.06
N ALA A 346 -18.07 -6.99 -3.07
CA ALA A 346 -16.66 -6.93 -2.80
C ALA A 346 -15.87 -7.64 -3.93
N CYS A 347 -14.66 -7.17 -4.25
CA CYS A 347 -13.85 -7.83 -5.27
C CYS A 347 -13.26 -9.15 -4.76
N LEU A 348 -13.32 -10.20 -5.58
CA LEU A 348 -12.59 -11.44 -5.33
C LEU A 348 -11.12 -11.26 -5.75
N PRO A 349 -10.15 -11.45 -4.84
CA PRO A 349 -8.73 -11.34 -5.19
C PRO A 349 -8.21 -12.57 -5.92
N GLU A 350 -7.02 -12.49 -6.50
CA GLU A 350 -6.19 -13.64 -6.84
C GLU A 350 -5.44 -14.14 -5.60
N ALA A 351 -5.09 -15.45 -5.56
CA ALA A 351 -4.53 -16.07 -4.36
C ALA A 351 -3.19 -15.45 -3.93
N ASP A 352 -2.30 -15.21 -4.88
CA ASP A 352 -1.00 -14.59 -4.61
C ASP A 352 -1.16 -13.15 -4.13
N PHE A 353 -2.02 -12.38 -4.78
CA PHE A 353 -2.35 -11.02 -4.36
C PHE A 353 -2.97 -10.97 -2.96
N ALA A 354 -3.86 -11.91 -2.64
CA ALA A 354 -4.45 -12.01 -1.30
C ALA A 354 -3.40 -12.29 -0.24
N ASN A 355 -2.50 -13.27 -0.47
CA ASN A 355 -1.50 -13.68 0.53
C ASN A 355 -0.33 -12.70 0.66
N GLU A 356 0.19 -12.18 -0.48
CA GLU A 356 1.42 -11.40 -0.50
C GLU A 356 1.18 -9.88 -0.38
N VAL A 357 -0.04 -9.42 -0.69
CA VAL A 357 -0.35 -7.99 -0.69
C VAL A 357 -1.43 -7.64 0.32
N LEU A 358 -2.62 -8.26 0.22
CA LEU A 358 -3.76 -7.88 1.07
C LEU A 358 -3.55 -8.26 2.53
N MET A 359 -3.11 -9.49 2.81
CA MET A 359 -2.87 -9.94 4.20
C MET A 359 -1.59 -9.36 4.83
N ASN A 360 -0.78 -8.65 4.05
CA ASN A 360 0.35 -7.86 4.55
C ASN A 360 -0.01 -6.37 4.75
N GLN A 361 -1.26 -5.97 4.51
CA GLN A 361 -1.76 -4.68 4.96
C GLN A 361 -1.84 -4.67 6.50
N ARG A 362 -1.88 -3.48 7.10
CA ARG A 362 -1.95 -3.32 8.55
C ARG A 362 -3.22 -3.92 9.14
N SER A 363 -4.33 -3.78 8.44
CA SER A 363 -5.67 -4.13 8.93
C SER A 363 -6.62 -4.48 7.78
N GLY A 364 -7.71 -5.15 8.13
CA GLY A 364 -8.90 -5.27 7.31
C GLY A 364 -10.10 -4.64 8.01
N MET A 365 -11.26 -4.72 7.41
CA MET A 365 -12.52 -4.22 7.95
C MET A 365 -13.54 -5.35 8.03
N VAL A 366 -14.26 -5.42 9.13
CA VAL A 366 -15.41 -6.29 9.35
C VAL A 366 -16.66 -5.44 9.48
N SER A 367 -17.80 -5.95 9.02
CA SER A 367 -19.09 -5.28 9.17
C SER A 367 -20.20 -6.28 9.44
N GLY A 368 -21.23 -5.85 10.17
CA GLY A 368 -22.38 -6.69 10.51
C GLY A 368 -23.33 -6.04 11.49
N PHE A 369 -24.38 -6.78 11.82
CA PHE A 369 -25.42 -6.42 12.79
C PHE A 369 -25.32 -7.25 14.08
N GLY A 370 -24.16 -7.83 14.36
CA GLY A 370 -23.94 -8.70 15.51
C GLY A 370 -24.26 -8.04 16.86
N ARG A 371 -24.14 -8.83 17.93
CA ARG A 371 -24.50 -8.37 19.28
C ARG A 371 -23.62 -7.20 19.71
N GLU A 372 -24.24 -6.27 20.42
CA GLU A 372 -23.61 -5.04 20.92
C GLU A 372 -22.53 -5.33 22.01
N PHE A 373 -22.67 -6.48 22.70
CA PHE A 373 -21.70 -7.03 23.67
C PHE A 373 -22.02 -8.51 23.88
N GLU A 374 -21.12 -9.25 24.52
CA GLU A 374 -21.32 -10.68 24.83
C GLU A 374 -22.62 -10.91 25.61
N GLY A 375 -23.56 -11.69 25.04
CA GLY A 375 -24.90 -11.91 25.58
C GLY A 375 -25.88 -10.74 25.43
N GLY A 376 -25.49 -9.66 24.76
CA GLY A 376 -26.34 -8.50 24.48
C GLY A 376 -27.35 -8.72 23.34
N ARG A 377 -28.12 -7.67 23.06
CA ARG A 377 -29.06 -7.67 21.89
C ARG A 377 -28.31 -7.49 20.58
N LEU A 378 -28.89 -7.94 19.47
CA LEU A 378 -28.41 -7.64 18.12
C LEU A 378 -28.47 -6.14 17.83
N SER A 379 -27.49 -5.64 17.08
CA SER A 379 -27.47 -4.25 16.65
C SER A 379 -28.61 -3.97 15.66
N LYS A 380 -29.30 -2.85 15.84
CA LYS A 380 -30.31 -2.38 14.91
C LYS A 380 -29.69 -1.71 13.68
N LYS A 381 -28.47 -1.22 13.81
CA LYS A 381 -27.74 -0.52 12.77
C LYS A 381 -26.51 -1.30 12.35
N LEU A 382 -26.21 -1.27 11.05
CA LEU A 382 -24.99 -1.86 10.52
C LEU A 382 -23.75 -1.18 11.12
N LYS A 383 -22.83 -2.00 11.61
CA LYS A 383 -21.57 -1.55 12.20
C LYS A 383 -20.39 -1.95 11.33
N VAL A 384 -19.32 -1.20 11.44
CA VAL A 384 -18.05 -1.47 10.80
C VAL A 384 -16.92 -1.25 11.79
N LEU A 385 -15.94 -2.14 11.75
CA LEU A 385 -14.74 -2.11 12.59
C LEU A 385 -13.52 -2.41 11.75
N GLU A 386 -12.49 -1.57 11.88
CA GLU A 386 -11.16 -1.88 11.38
C GLU A 386 -10.47 -2.82 12.36
N VAL A 387 -9.96 -3.97 11.88
CA VAL A 387 -9.31 -5.00 12.70
C VAL A 387 -7.90 -5.27 12.18
N PRO A 388 -6.84 -5.08 13.00
CA PRO A 388 -5.47 -5.38 12.60
C PRO A 388 -5.27 -6.89 12.40
N TYR A 389 -4.47 -7.27 11.41
CA TYR A 389 -4.04 -8.64 11.22
C TYR A 389 -3.11 -9.06 12.37
N VAL A 390 -3.33 -10.28 12.88
CA VAL A 390 -2.54 -10.85 13.98
C VAL A 390 -1.59 -11.91 13.45
N ASP A 391 -0.34 -11.86 13.90
CA ASP A 391 0.65 -12.90 13.58
C ASP A 391 0.14 -14.30 13.95
N ARG A 392 0.43 -15.29 13.09
CA ARG A 392 -0.09 -16.64 13.25
C ARG A 392 0.36 -17.31 14.56
N ASN A 393 1.56 -17.06 15.04
CA ASN A 393 2.06 -17.65 16.27
C ASN A 393 1.38 -17.02 17.49
N THR A 394 1.24 -15.69 17.47
CA THR A 394 0.47 -14.95 18.47
C THR A 394 -0.98 -15.44 18.54
N CYS A 395 -1.62 -15.61 17.37
CA CYS A 395 -2.96 -16.18 17.27
C CYS A 395 -3.06 -17.58 17.89
N LYS A 396 -2.15 -18.49 17.56
CA LYS A 396 -2.12 -19.86 18.13
C LYS A 396 -1.89 -19.88 19.63
N GLN A 397 -1.10 -18.94 20.15
CA GLN A 397 -0.83 -18.84 21.60
C GLN A 397 -1.99 -18.23 22.39
N SER A 398 -2.88 -17.48 21.72
CA SER A 398 -4.02 -16.82 22.35
C SER A 398 -5.18 -17.78 22.66
N THR A 399 -5.18 -18.99 22.10
CA THR A 399 -6.30 -19.96 22.20
C THR A 399 -5.82 -21.39 22.39
N ASN A 400 -6.67 -22.21 23.03
CA ASN A 400 -6.45 -23.65 23.14
C ASN A 400 -7.02 -24.44 21.93
N PHE A 401 -7.78 -23.77 21.06
CA PHE A 401 -8.34 -24.39 19.86
C PHE A 401 -7.33 -24.37 18.70
N ALA A 402 -7.43 -25.35 17.82
CA ALA A 402 -6.52 -25.46 16.69
C ALA A 402 -6.79 -24.34 15.64
N ILE A 403 -5.80 -23.50 15.40
CA ILE A 403 -5.81 -22.56 14.28
C ILE A 403 -5.20 -23.25 13.06
N THR A 404 -6.04 -23.67 12.12
CA THR A 404 -5.63 -24.37 10.89
C THR A 404 -5.01 -23.39 9.86
N GLU A 405 -4.48 -23.92 8.75
CA GLU A 405 -4.00 -23.07 7.65
C GLU A 405 -5.13 -22.37 6.88
N ASN A 406 -6.37 -22.84 7.09
CA ASN A 406 -7.58 -22.28 6.49
C ASN A 406 -8.14 -21.10 7.29
N MET A 407 -7.47 -20.70 8.38
CA MET A 407 -7.87 -19.66 9.32
C MET A 407 -6.80 -18.59 9.44
N PHE A 408 -7.21 -17.38 9.81
CA PHE A 408 -6.34 -16.32 10.31
C PHE A 408 -7.04 -15.56 11.44
N CYS A 409 -6.26 -14.84 12.24
CA CYS A 409 -6.78 -13.99 13.29
C CYS A 409 -6.64 -12.52 12.94
N ALA A 410 -7.61 -11.73 13.39
CA ALA A 410 -7.53 -10.27 13.39
C ALA A 410 -8.26 -9.73 14.61
N GLY A 411 -7.85 -8.56 15.10
CA GLY A 411 -8.43 -7.93 16.29
C GLY A 411 -7.38 -7.26 17.18
N TYR A 412 -7.81 -6.77 18.31
CA TYR A 412 -6.99 -6.02 19.26
C TYR A 412 -6.70 -6.87 20.51
N ASP A 413 -5.51 -6.71 21.08
CA ASP A 413 -5.10 -7.41 22.31
C ASP A 413 -5.74 -6.80 23.56
N THR A 414 -5.76 -5.48 23.63
CA THR A 414 -6.14 -4.71 24.85
C THR A 414 -7.39 -3.86 24.68
N GLU A 415 -7.75 -3.50 23.45
CA GLU A 415 -8.94 -2.71 23.19
C GLU A 415 -10.19 -3.62 23.20
N GLN A 416 -11.26 -3.14 23.77
CA GLN A 416 -12.56 -3.83 23.73
C GLN A 416 -13.24 -3.60 22.38
N LYS A 417 -12.65 -4.18 21.32
CA LYS A 417 -13.13 -4.08 19.93
C LYS A 417 -12.97 -5.42 19.23
N ASP A 418 -14.07 -6.00 18.78
CA ASP A 418 -14.09 -7.28 18.07
C ASP A 418 -15.40 -7.47 17.31
N ALA A 419 -15.43 -8.42 16.36
CA ALA A 419 -16.66 -8.99 15.83
C ALA A 419 -17.34 -9.87 16.89
N CYS A 420 -18.67 -9.94 16.90
CA CYS A 420 -19.43 -10.64 17.92
C CYS A 420 -20.46 -11.61 17.31
N GLN A 421 -21.20 -12.31 18.15
CA GLN A 421 -22.28 -13.22 17.71
C GLN A 421 -23.31 -12.47 16.87
N GLY A 422 -23.65 -13.02 15.69
CA GLY A 422 -24.50 -12.39 14.69
C GLY A 422 -23.72 -11.77 13.52
N ASP A 423 -22.44 -11.45 13.70
CA ASP A 423 -21.54 -11.07 12.59
C ASP A 423 -21.02 -12.30 11.82
N SER A 424 -21.25 -13.51 12.33
CA SER A 424 -20.88 -14.80 11.71
C SER A 424 -21.26 -14.87 10.25
N GLY A 425 -20.35 -15.33 9.39
CA GLY A 425 -20.56 -15.38 7.94
C GLY A 425 -20.38 -14.04 7.23
N GLY A 426 -20.30 -12.94 7.97
CA GLY A 426 -20.11 -11.59 7.45
C GLY A 426 -18.75 -11.34 6.81
N PRO A 427 -18.60 -10.20 6.12
CA PRO A 427 -17.39 -9.87 5.38
C PRO A 427 -16.23 -9.46 6.28
N HIS A 428 -15.05 -10.01 5.99
CA HIS A 428 -13.78 -9.38 6.27
C HIS A 428 -13.17 -8.91 4.95
N VAL A 429 -13.03 -7.60 4.77
CA VAL A 429 -12.51 -7.00 3.53
C VAL A 429 -11.24 -6.20 3.80
N THR A 430 -10.33 -6.18 2.83
CA THR A 430 -9.09 -5.40 2.92
C THR A 430 -9.06 -4.38 1.81
N ARG A 431 -8.80 -3.13 2.18
CA ARG A 431 -8.63 -2.04 1.24
C ARG A 431 -7.21 -2.07 0.67
N TYR A 432 -7.12 -2.06 -0.65
CA TYR A 432 -5.86 -1.81 -1.35
C TYR A 432 -6.07 -0.68 -2.36
N LYS A 433 -5.32 0.40 -2.18
CA LYS A 433 -5.58 1.68 -2.88
C LYS A 433 -7.05 2.10 -2.68
N ASP A 434 -7.83 2.21 -3.74
CA ASP A 434 -9.24 2.63 -3.67
C ASP A 434 -10.25 1.48 -3.89
N THR A 435 -9.80 0.23 -3.75
CA THR A 435 -10.65 -0.95 -4.00
C THR A 435 -10.64 -1.88 -2.80
N TYR A 436 -11.81 -2.39 -2.42
CA TYR A 436 -11.98 -3.35 -1.33
C TYR A 436 -12.11 -4.77 -1.87
N PHE A 437 -11.28 -5.65 -1.33
CA PHE A 437 -11.24 -7.07 -1.67
C PHE A 437 -11.67 -7.90 -0.48
N VAL A 438 -12.50 -8.93 -0.72
CA VAL A 438 -12.84 -9.87 0.35
C VAL A 438 -11.64 -10.76 0.66
N THR A 439 -11.23 -10.79 1.93
CA THR A 439 -10.06 -11.53 2.44
C THR A 439 -10.43 -12.64 3.40
N GLY A 440 -11.60 -12.53 4.05
CA GLY A 440 -12.06 -13.54 5.00
C GLY A 440 -13.55 -13.52 5.23
N ILE A 441 -14.00 -14.47 6.04
CA ILE A 441 -15.35 -14.66 6.52
C ILE A 441 -15.30 -14.69 8.04
N VAL A 442 -16.15 -13.95 8.73
CA VAL A 442 -16.28 -14.03 10.20
C VAL A 442 -16.70 -15.46 10.56
N SER A 443 -15.88 -16.18 11.34
CA SER A 443 -16.13 -17.58 11.65
C SER A 443 -16.42 -17.82 13.13
N TRP A 444 -15.46 -17.59 14.02
CA TRP A 444 -15.64 -17.82 15.45
C TRP A 444 -14.68 -16.96 16.31
N GLY A 445 -14.91 -16.96 17.64
CA GLY A 445 -14.04 -16.31 18.60
C GLY A 445 -14.34 -16.80 20.04
N GLU A 446 -13.40 -16.64 20.95
CA GLU A 446 -13.58 -16.98 22.36
C GLU A 446 -14.14 -15.80 23.15
N GLY A 447 -15.45 -15.53 23.00
CA GLY A 447 -16.14 -14.33 23.52
C GLY A 447 -16.02 -13.18 22.57
N CYS A 448 -16.51 -11.99 22.98
CA CYS A 448 -16.48 -10.78 22.18
C CYS A 448 -15.57 -9.76 22.87
N ALA A 449 -14.51 -9.32 22.20
CA ALA A 449 -13.56 -8.31 22.72
C ALA A 449 -12.90 -8.67 24.08
N LYS A 450 -12.61 -9.94 24.30
CA LYS A 450 -11.89 -10.38 25.51
C LYS A 450 -10.40 -10.10 25.36
N LYS A 451 -9.79 -9.54 26.41
CA LYS A 451 -8.35 -9.27 26.44
C LYS A 451 -7.54 -10.53 26.12
N GLY A 452 -6.58 -10.43 25.24
CA GLY A 452 -5.72 -11.54 24.80
C GLY A 452 -6.40 -12.57 23.91
N LYS A 453 -7.61 -12.28 23.38
CA LYS A 453 -8.35 -13.11 22.43
C LYS A 453 -8.58 -12.33 21.16
N TYR A 454 -8.62 -13.03 20.03
CA TYR A 454 -8.78 -12.44 18.71
C TYR A 454 -9.93 -13.11 17.97
N GLY A 455 -10.59 -12.38 17.08
CA GLY A 455 -11.52 -12.95 16.12
C GLY A 455 -10.82 -13.90 15.15
N VAL A 456 -11.45 -15.04 14.86
CA VAL A 456 -10.95 -16.04 13.91
C VAL A 456 -11.80 -16.02 12.65
N TYR A 457 -11.14 -15.94 11.51
CA TYR A 457 -11.73 -15.77 10.20
C TYR A 457 -11.34 -16.90 9.27
N THR A 458 -12.25 -17.36 8.43
CA THR A 458 -11.91 -18.26 7.32
C THR A 458 -11.04 -17.53 6.31
N LYS A 459 -9.86 -18.08 6.00
CA LYS A 459 -8.86 -17.50 5.10
C LYS A 459 -9.27 -17.70 3.64
N LEU A 460 -9.93 -16.73 3.04
CA LEU A 460 -10.53 -16.86 1.70
C LEU A 460 -9.50 -17.22 0.62
N SER A 461 -8.25 -16.77 0.73
CA SER A 461 -7.19 -17.08 -0.25
C SER A 461 -6.98 -18.58 -0.48
N ARG A 462 -7.30 -19.42 0.51
CA ARG A 462 -7.24 -20.89 0.42
C ARG A 462 -8.37 -21.49 -0.38
N PHE A 463 -9.50 -20.77 -0.52
CA PHE A 463 -10.73 -21.26 -1.09
C PHE A 463 -11.10 -20.60 -2.45
N LEU A 464 -10.31 -19.66 -2.97
CA LEU A 464 -10.61 -18.92 -4.19
C LEU A 464 -10.85 -19.84 -5.39
N ARG A 465 -10.07 -20.93 -5.51
CA ARG A 465 -10.29 -21.93 -6.58
C ARG A 465 -11.64 -22.63 -6.43
N TRP A 466 -12.02 -23.01 -5.21
CA TRP A 466 -13.30 -23.63 -4.93
C TRP A 466 -14.44 -22.65 -5.22
N VAL A 467 -14.39 -21.43 -4.68
CA VAL A 467 -15.39 -20.39 -4.91
C VAL A 467 -15.62 -20.16 -6.40
N ARG A 468 -14.57 -19.95 -7.19
CA ARG A 468 -14.69 -19.72 -8.64
C ARG A 468 -15.24 -20.92 -9.39
N THR A 469 -14.85 -22.13 -9.01
CA THR A 469 -15.33 -23.38 -9.63
C THR A 469 -16.81 -23.56 -9.36
N VAL A 470 -17.23 -23.43 -8.10
CA VAL A 470 -18.64 -23.59 -7.69
C VAL A 470 -19.53 -22.54 -8.35
N MET A 471 -19.11 -21.26 -8.34
CA MET A 471 -19.88 -20.21 -9.03
C MET A 471 -20.05 -20.51 -10.53
N ARG A 472 -18.97 -20.93 -11.22
CA ARG A 472 -19.03 -21.25 -12.66
C ARG A 472 -19.91 -22.44 -12.98
N GLN A 473 -19.97 -23.45 -12.11
CA GLN A 473 -20.77 -24.65 -12.31
C GLN A 473 -22.27 -24.45 -12.01
N ASN A 474 -22.58 -23.35 -11.31
CA ASN A 474 -23.93 -23.03 -10.87
C ASN A 474 -24.47 -21.69 -11.42
N LEU A 475 -23.85 -21.17 -12.48
CA LEU A 475 -24.36 -20.00 -13.24
C LEU A 475 -25.63 -20.32 -13.97
#